data_3e9b77532196cc0848cce69180f8a4df
#
_entry.id   3e9b77532196cc0848cce69180f8a4df
#
_cell.length_a   1.000
_cell.length_b   1.000
_cell.length_c   1.000
_cell.angle_alpha   90.00
_cell.angle_beta   90.00
_cell.angle_gamma   90.00
#
_symmetry.space_group_name_H-M   'P 1'
#
loop_
_entity.id
_entity.type
_entity.pdbx_description
1 polymer ?
#
loop_
_entity_poly.entity_id
_entity_poly.type
_entity_poly.pdbx_seq_one_letter_code
_entity_poly.pdbx_strand_id
1 'polypeptide(L)'
;MGADPAFPHAPLELYGYRTVPPTTGALAAKAHEQCPFLGRKCRKCRKSDPSQSIGTCVVGAGGRPQVSCPSRFLDEGGIFTDVAHLLGGGDGAIWAVPEVNLPEFGSIDFMVVRGHEHEVKDFVGLEIQALDTTGSTFQGREDFYAGQMAERYKYGINWKMTAKLVLVQTAHKAPVFGAWGKKLVWILQDTLLEYLQGAFDFSGFHDEDPADTVLWYAYSLDAGADRFQLRPTTRLSGNLGAVTSAMGAKAAAGQELLQSTVASMLGRYPTWRPVAP
;
A
#
# COMPACT_ATOMS: atom_id res chain seq x y z
N MET A 1 -6.00 -7.37 27.64
CA MET A 1 -5.22 -6.46 26.81
C MET A 1 -6.07 -5.20 26.67
N GLY A 2 -5.64 -4.05 27.22
CA GLY A 2 -6.35 -2.79 27.04
C GLY A 2 -6.31 -2.41 25.56
N ALA A 3 -7.44 -1.95 25.02
CA ALA A 3 -7.48 -1.42 23.67
C ALA A 3 -6.52 -0.22 23.60
N ASP A 4 -5.57 -0.24 22.67
CA ASP A 4 -4.74 0.93 22.37
C ASP A 4 -5.65 2.12 22.09
N PRO A 5 -5.34 3.32 22.60
CA PRO A 5 -6.15 4.50 22.34
C PRO A 5 -6.20 4.72 20.83
N ALA A 6 -7.43 4.86 20.30
CA ALA A 6 -7.64 5.05 18.87
C ALA A 6 -6.90 6.30 18.38
N PHE A 7 -6.15 6.18 17.29
CA PHE A 7 -5.46 7.31 16.68
C PHE A 7 -6.45 8.34 16.10
N PRO A 8 -6.16 9.65 16.23
CA PRO A 8 -7.01 10.70 15.67
C PRO A 8 -7.07 10.59 14.13
N HIS A 9 -8.14 11.07 13.54
CA HIS A 9 -8.33 11.13 12.08
C HIS A 9 -7.59 12.33 11.47
N ALA A 10 -6.27 12.28 11.53
CA ALA A 10 -5.35 13.37 11.21
C ALA A 10 -4.05 12.81 10.57
N PRO A 11 -3.19 13.63 9.96
CA PRO A 11 -1.83 13.23 9.63
C PRO A 11 -1.10 12.81 10.91
N LEU A 12 -0.58 11.59 10.96
CA LEU A 12 0.13 11.03 12.10
C LEU A 12 1.64 11.04 11.95
N GLU A 13 2.12 11.15 10.69
CA GLU A 13 3.54 11.24 10.38
C GLU A 13 3.75 12.22 9.22
N LEU A 14 4.60 13.21 9.43
CA LEU A 14 5.05 14.17 8.41
C LEU A 14 6.55 14.04 8.22
N TYR A 15 6.97 13.86 6.96
CA TYR A 15 8.39 13.69 6.60
C TYR A 15 9.10 12.61 7.44
N GLY A 16 8.39 11.52 7.79
CA GLY A 16 8.91 10.43 8.59
C GLY A 16 8.94 10.67 10.10
N TYR A 17 8.35 11.75 10.61
CA TYR A 17 8.30 12.07 12.04
C TYR A 17 6.85 12.16 12.55
N ARG A 18 6.63 11.65 13.75
CA ARG A 18 5.30 11.65 14.38
C ARG A 18 4.83 13.05 14.71
N THR A 19 3.54 13.26 14.47
CA THR A 19 2.82 14.51 14.77
C THR A 19 1.98 14.42 16.04
N VAL A 20 1.73 13.21 16.55
CA VAL A 20 0.90 12.94 17.74
C VAL A 20 1.60 11.89 18.62
N PRO A 21 2.15 12.28 19.77
CA PRO A 21 2.44 13.65 20.15
C PRO A 21 3.43 14.32 19.19
N PRO A 22 3.44 15.67 19.08
CA PRO A 22 4.38 16.38 18.22
C PRO A 22 5.83 16.10 18.62
N THR A 23 6.68 15.74 17.63
CA THR A 23 8.11 15.53 17.86
C THR A 23 8.92 16.72 17.36
N THR A 24 10.12 16.91 17.93
CA THR A 24 11.05 17.97 17.48
C THR A 24 11.40 17.80 16.01
N GLY A 25 11.57 16.53 15.57
CA GLY A 25 11.84 16.19 14.17
C GLY A 25 10.71 16.62 13.24
N ALA A 26 9.45 16.36 13.61
CA ALA A 26 8.29 16.79 12.82
C ALA A 26 8.22 18.32 12.66
N LEU A 27 8.47 19.07 13.74
CA LEU A 27 8.46 20.53 13.72
C LEU A 27 9.58 21.11 12.84
N ALA A 28 10.77 20.53 12.91
CA ALA A 28 11.93 20.96 12.12
C ALA A 28 11.83 20.58 10.63
N ALA A 29 11.13 19.51 10.30
CA ALA A 29 11.08 18.94 8.94
C ALA A 29 10.52 19.90 7.88
N LYS A 30 9.66 20.87 8.27
CA LYS A 30 9.12 21.90 7.35
C LYS A 30 10.19 22.68 6.63
N ALA A 31 11.31 22.99 7.32
CA ALA A 31 12.37 23.85 6.76
C ALA A 31 13.11 23.19 5.58
N HIS A 32 13.15 21.87 5.54
CA HIS A 32 13.95 21.11 4.56
C HIS A 32 13.09 20.28 3.62
N GLU A 33 11.88 19.90 4.02
CA GLU A 33 10.96 19.02 3.29
C GLU A 33 11.65 17.72 2.80
N GLN A 34 12.64 17.22 3.56
CA GLN A 34 13.39 16.02 3.22
C GLN A 34 12.58 14.76 3.49
N CYS A 35 12.60 13.84 2.54
CA CYS A 35 12.10 12.49 2.75
C CYS A 35 13.22 11.63 3.36
N PRO A 36 13.11 11.17 4.61
CA PRO A 36 14.19 10.38 5.23
C PRO A 36 14.36 9.01 4.56
N PHE A 37 13.30 8.48 3.96
CA PHE A 37 13.29 7.19 3.27
C PHE A 37 13.98 7.21 1.91
N LEU A 38 14.05 8.38 1.27
CA LEU A 38 14.68 8.56 -0.04
C LEU A 38 15.96 9.36 0.00
N GLY A 39 16.33 9.96 1.15
CA GLY A 39 17.50 10.83 1.29
C GLY A 39 17.46 12.11 0.43
N ARG A 40 16.28 12.53 -0.02
CA ARG A 40 16.07 13.69 -0.91
C ARG A 40 14.74 14.41 -0.61
N LYS A 41 14.49 15.55 -1.25
CA LYS A 41 13.23 16.29 -1.10
C LYS A 41 12.01 15.38 -1.35
N CYS A 42 10.95 15.55 -0.54
CA CYS A 42 9.73 14.78 -0.66
C CYS A 42 9.09 14.98 -2.04
N ARG A 43 8.86 13.88 -2.75
CA ARG A 43 8.27 13.90 -4.11
C ARG A 43 6.74 13.87 -4.12
N LYS A 44 6.11 13.62 -2.98
CA LYS A 44 4.64 13.64 -2.86
C LYS A 44 4.16 15.09 -2.81
N CYS A 45 3.85 15.65 -3.97
CA CYS A 45 3.46 17.05 -4.12
C CYS A 45 1.96 17.23 -4.35
N ARG A 46 1.46 18.45 -4.16
CA ARG A 46 0.09 18.82 -4.51
C ARG A 46 -0.09 18.82 -6.03
N LYS A 47 -1.21 18.27 -6.49
CA LYS A 47 -1.55 18.33 -7.93
C LYS A 47 -1.75 19.76 -8.43
N SER A 48 -2.29 20.67 -7.57
CA SER A 48 -2.53 22.07 -7.89
C SER A 48 -1.29 22.96 -7.78
N ASP A 49 -0.27 22.50 -7.08
CA ASP A 49 1.00 23.21 -6.91
C ASP A 49 2.13 22.19 -6.67
N PRO A 50 2.81 21.74 -7.72
CA PRO A 50 3.87 20.75 -7.62
C PRO A 50 5.12 21.23 -6.84
N SER A 51 5.25 22.53 -6.57
CA SER A 51 6.34 23.05 -5.76
C SER A 51 6.18 22.77 -4.27
N GLN A 52 4.93 22.52 -3.83
CA GLN A 52 4.59 22.23 -2.44
C GLN A 52 4.49 20.73 -2.19
N SER A 53 5.34 20.23 -1.33
CA SER A 53 5.25 18.84 -0.90
C SER A 53 4.10 18.64 0.09
N ILE A 54 3.49 17.46 0.07
CA ILE A 54 2.44 17.08 1.04
C ILE A 54 3.08 16.62 2.36
N GLY A 55 4.21 15.91 2.27
CA GLY A 55 4.97 15.44 3.42
C GLY A 55 4.31 14.34 4.27
N THR A 56 3.02 14.05 4.05
CA THR A 56 2.30 13.06 4.85
C THR A 56 2.71 11.64 4.47
N CYS A 57 3.25 10.90 5.43
CA CYS A 57 3.66 9.51 5.29
C CYS A 57 2.62 8.54 5.86
N VAL A 58 2.04 8.90 7.00
CA VAL A 58 1.04 8.10 7.73
C VAL A 58 -0.13 8.99 8.11
N VAL A 59 -1.34 8.47 7.98
CA VAL A 59 -2.59 9.11 8.40
C VAL A 59 -3.35 8.24 9.38
N GLY A 60 -4.10 8.84 10.29
CA GLY A 60 -5.06 8.14 11.13
C GLY A 60 -6.38 7.94 10.40
N ALA A 61 -6.87 6.71 10.33
CA ALA A 61 -8.20 6.40 9.82
C ALA A 61 -8.71 5.11 10.45
N GLY A 62 -9.98 5.11 10.87
CA GLY A 62 -10.57 3.96 11.58
C GLY A 62 -9.90 3.63 12.92
N GLY A 63 -9.30 4.63 13.58
CA GLY A 63 -8.58 4.43 14.84
C GLY A 63 -7.19 3.79 14.69
N ARG A 64 -6.73 3.52 13.47
CA ARG A 64 -5.43 2.88 13.17
C ARG A 64 -4.55 3.81 12.34
N PRO A 65 -3.21 3.73 12.45
CA PRO A 65 -2.29 4.41 11.54
C PRO A 65 -2.32 3.71 10.18
N GLN A 66 -2.37 4.51 9.10
CA GLN A 66 -2.44 4.01 7.72
C GLN A 66 -1.31 4.61 6.89
N VAL A 67 -0.51 3.77 6.24
CA VAL A 67 0.55 4.20 5.33
C VAL A 67 -0.07 4.81 4.09
N SER A 68 0.16 6.11 3.87
CA SER A 68 -0.35 6.85 2.70
C SER A 68 0.74 7.25 1.71
N CYS A 69 1.98 6.88 1.95
CA CYS A 69 3.11 7.13 1.05
C CYS A 69 3.93 5.84 0.85
N PRO A 70 4.12 5.34 -0.38
CA PRO A 70 4.86 4.10 -0.62
C PRO A 70 6.32 4.18 -0.15
N SER A 71 6.95 5.36 -0.23
CA SER A 71 8.32 5.52 0.28
C SER A 71 8.46 5.22 1.77
N ARG A 72 7.36 5.23 2.54
CA ARG A 72 7.40 4.88 3.96
C ARG A 72 7.86 3.44 4.21
N PHE A 73 7.59 2.53 3.29
CA PHE A 73 8.04 1.14 3.37
C PHE A 73 9.56 0.98 3.17
N LEU A 74 10.25 2.01 2.65
CA LEU A 74 11.70 1.96 2.41
C LEU A 74 12.55 2.25 3.66
N ASP A 75 11.91 2.40 4.82
CA ASP A 75 12.60 2.70 6.07
C ASP A 75 13.71 1.67 6.35
N GLU A 76 14.95 2.15 6.47
CA GLU A 76 16.16 1.35 6.70
C GLU A 76 16.38 0.19 5.69
N GLY A 77 15.60 0.14 4.59
CA GLY A 77 15.71 -0.90 3.59
C GLY A 77 15.26 -2.29 4.05
N GLY A 78 14.56 -2.40 5.18
CA GLY A 78 14.15 -3.67 5.78
C GLY A 78 13.39 -4.59 4.83
N ILE A 79 12.49 -4.02 4.00
CA ILE A 79 11.72 -4.80 3.00
C ILE A 79 12.62 -5.52 1.99
N PHE A 80 13.78 -4.97 1.63
CA PHE A 80 14.70 -5.62 0.69
C PHE A 80 15.41 -6.81 1.35
N THR A 81 15.75 -6.68 2.64
CA THR A 81 16.29 -7.78 3.44
C THR A 81 15.26 -8.90 3.58
N ASP A 82 14.01 -8.52 3.81
CA ASP A 82 12.90 -9.48 3.97
C ASP A 82 12.65 -10.33 2.72
N VAL A 83 12.91 -9.82 1.52
CA VAL A 83 12.72 -10.56 0.26
C VAL A 83 14.00 -11.21 -0.27
N ALA A 84 15.15 -10.87 0.27
CA ALA A 84 16.45 -11.35 -0.24
C ALA A 84 16.59 -12.88 -0.18
N HIS A 85 15.91 -13.56 0.75
CA HIS A 85 15.94 -15.03 0.84
C HIS A 85 15.22 -15.74 -0.31
N LEU A 86 14.37 -15.02 -1.06
CA LEU A 86 13.69 -15.54 -2.25
C LEU A 86 14.61 -15.63 -3.47
N LEU A 87 15.77 -14.96 -3.43
CA LEU A 87 16.80 -15.10 -4.45
C LEU A 87 17.51 -16.43 -4.28
N GLY A 88 17.73 -17.14 -5.37
CA GLY A 88 18.48 -18.38 -5.39
C GLY A 88 19.86 -18.22 -4.74
N GLY A 89 20.40 -19.32 -4.20
CA GLY A 89 21.77 -19.35 -3.71
C GLY A 89 22.79 -19.04 -4.79
N GLY A 90 23.96 -18.56 -4.39
CA GLY A 90 25.06 -18.28 -5.30
C GLY A 90 25.92 -17.09 -4.87
N ASP A 91 26.98 -16.88 -5.62
CA ASP A 91 27.86 -15.72 -5.48
C ASP A 91 27.24 -14.47 -6.10
N GLY A 92 27.70 -13.31 -5.70
CA GLY A 92 27.23 -12.01 -6.16
C GLY A 92 26.59 -11.19 -5.05
N ALA A 93 26.63 -9.90 -5.21
CA ALA A 93 25.98 -8.94 -4.32
C ALA A 93 24.48 -8.88 -4.58
N ILE A 94 23.74 -8.34 -3.62
CA ILE A 94 22.30 -8.09 -3.75
C ILE A 94 22.09 -6.59 -3.87
N TRP A 95 21.33 -6.15 -4.86
CA TRP A 95 20.93 -4.77 -5.08
C TRP A 95 19.42 -4.63 -5.17
N ALA A 96 18.91 -3.48 -4.75
CA ALA A 96 17.55 -3.04 -5.03
C ALA A 96 17.61 -1.95 -6.12
N VAL A 97 17.10 -2.27 -7.30
CA VAL A 97 17.10 -1.39 -8.48
C VAL A 97 15.71 -0.78 -8.62
N PRO A 98 15.55 0.54 -8.43
CA PRO A 98 14.24 1.19 -8.47
C PRO A 98 13.74 1.45 -9.89
N GLU A 99 12.41 1.55 -10.04
CA GLU A 99 11.71 2.05 -11.20
C GLU A 99 12.13 1.36 -12.53
N VAL A 100 12.18 0.02 -12.50
CA VAL A 100 12.55 -0.76 -13.71
C VAL A 100 11.36 -0.75 -14.67
N ASN A 101 11.56 -0.13 -15.84
CA ASN A 101 10.53 -0.05 -16.88
C ASN A 101 10.85 -1.00 -18.02
N LEU A 102 9.90 -1.86 -18.34
CA LEU A 102 10.00 -2.82 -19.43
C LEU A 102 8.96 -2.48 -20.51
N PRO A 103 9.35 -2.37 -21.78
CA PRO A 103 8.40 -2.17 -22.89
C PRO A 103 7.27 -3.20 -22.83
N GLU A 104 6.03 -2.77 -23.11
CA GLU A 104 4.83 -3.61 -23.16
C GLU A 104 4.39 -4.25 -21.82
N PHE A 105 5.28 -4.29 -20.82
CA PHE A 105 5.02 -4.87 -19.51
C PHE A 105 4.65 -3.79 -18.46
N GLY A 106 5.20 -2.58 -18.60
CA GLY A 106 5.08 -1.48 -17.64
C GLY A 106 6.25 -1.43 -16.66
N SER A 107 6.04 -0.71 -15.55
CA SER A 107 7.06 -0.51 -14.53
C SER A 107 6.90 -1.47 -13.37
N ILE A 108 8.02 -1.83 -12.77
CA ILE A 108 8.14 -2.50 -11.48
C ILE A 108 8.76 -1.49 -10.51
N ASP A 109 8.22 -1.33 -9.31
CA ASP A 109 8.72 -0.37 -8.34
C ASP A 109 10.19 -0.64 -7.98
N PHE A 110 10.52 -1.91 -7.74
CA PHE A 110 11.89 -2.36 -7.52
C PHE A 110 12.14 -3.75 -8.10
N MET A 111 13.34 -3.96 -8.60
CA MET A 111 13.89 -5.30 -8.81
C MET A 111 14.96 -5.56 -7.77
N VAL A 112 14.75 -6.58 -6.93
CA VAL A 112 15.81 -7.07 -6.03
C VAL A 112 16.59 -8.13 -6.79
N VAL A 113 17.85 -7.86 -7.03
CA VAL A 113 18.68 -8.68 -7.93
C VAL A 113 19.90 -9.21 -7.21
N ARG A 114 20.30 -10.44 -7.54
CA ARG A 114 21.62 -11.01 -7.19
C ARG A 114 22.48 -11.09 -8.43
N GLY A 115 23.73 -10.69 -8.34
CA GLY A 115 24.64 -10.77 -9.46
C GLY A 115 25.95 -10.04 -9.24
N HIS A 116 26.58 -9.65 -10.34
CA HIS A 116 27.78 -8.82 -10.39
C HIS A 116 27.48 -7.55 -11.20
N GLU A 117 28.41 -6.61 -11.27
CA GLU A 117 28.18 -5.25 -11.81
C GLU A 117 27.49 -5.21 -13.18
N HIS A 118 27.70 -6.20 -14.04
CA HIS A 118 27.11 -6.26 -15.39
C HIS A 118 26.36 -7.57 -15.66
N GLU A 119 26.07 -8.35 -14.65
CA GLU A 119 25.44 -9.65 -14.76
C GLU A 119 24.36 -9.85 -13.70
N VAL A 120 23.12 -10.05 -14.13
CA VAL A 120 22.02 -10.43 -13.24
C VAL A 120 21.89 -11.96 -13.27
N LYS A 121 22.16 -12.59 -12.12
CA LYS A 121 22.06 -14.06 -11.96
C LYS A 121 20.66 -14.48 -11.55
N ASP A 122 20.05 -13.70 -10.67
CA ASP A 122 18.69 -13.96 -10.19
C ASP A 122 17.99 -12.66 -9.80
N PHE A 123 16.65 -12.65 -9.80
CA PHE A 123 15.87 -11.48 -9.43
C PHE A 123 14.48 -11.81 -8.91
N VAL A 124 13.93 -10.86 -8.14
CA VAL A 124 12.56 -10.82 -7.63
C VAL A 124 11.98 -9.45 -7.93
N GLY A 125 10.76 -9.40 -8.47
CA GLY A 125 10.02 -8.15 -8.66
C GLY A 125 9.33 -7.73 -7.37
N LEU A 126 9.39 -6.45 -7.04
CA LEU A 126 8.80 -5.89 -5.84
C LEU A 126 7.89 -4.72 -6.19
N GLU A 127 6.65 -4.81 -5.75
CA GLU A 127 5.63 -3.75 -5.84
C GLU A 127 5.29 -3.25 -4.44
N ILE A 128 5.14 -1.95 -4.29
CA ILE A 128 4.87 -1.33 -2.99
C ILE A 128 3.55 -0.56 -3.06
N GLN A 129 2.56 -0.99 -2.28
CA GLN A 129 1.27 -0.33 -2.24
C GLN A 129 0.99 0.35 -0.91
N ALA A 130 0.91 1.67 -0.95
CA ALA A 130 0.35 2.48 0.12
C ALA A 130 -1.15 2.71 -0.11
N LEU A 131 -1.85 3.14 0.93
CA LEU A 131 -3.28 3.45 0.86
C LEU A 131 -3.53 4.86 0.32
N ASP A 132 -4.40 4.96 -0.67
CA ASP A 132 -4.83 6.25 -1.19
C ASP A 132 -5.89 6.89 -0.29
N THR A 133 -5.81 8.21 -0.12
CA THR A 133 -6.83 9.00 0.56
C THR A 133 -7.84 9.59 -0.43
N THR A 134 -9.13 9.63 -0.08
CA THR A 134 -10.19 10.21 -0.91
C THR A 134 -10.14 11.75 -0.96
N GLY A 135 -9.35 12.36 -0.10
CA GLY A 135 -9.15 13.81 -0.01
C GLY A 135 -7.70 14.15 0.31
N SER A 136 -7.38 15.44 0.23
CA SER A 136 -6.04 15.94 0.51
C SER A 136 -5.75 15.95 2.01
N THR A 137 -4.58 15.47 2.39
CA THR A 137 -4.04 15.59 3.75
C THR A 137 -3.25 16.88 3.97
N PHE A 138 -3.15 17.72 2.94
CA PHE A 138 -2.33 18.92 2.98
C PHE A 138 -2.81 19.95 4.04
N GLN A 139 -4.12 20.11 4.22
CA GLN A 139 -4.63 21.02 5.25
C GLN A 139 -4.16 20.59 6.65
N GLY A 140 -4.18 19.29 6.95
CA GLY A 140 -3.70 18.78 8.24
C GLY A 140 -2.20 19.01 8.46
N ARG A 141 -1.38 19.01 7.38
CA ARG A 141 0.01 19.43 7.44
C ARG A 141 0.14 20.92 7.81
N GLU A 142 -0.60 21.80 7.14
CA GLU A 142 -0.55 23.24 7.43
C GLU A 142 -1.01 23.56 8.86
N ASP A 143 -2.10 22.94 9.29
CA ASP A 143 -2.64 23.11 10.65
C ASP A 143 -1.66 22.60 11.71
N PHE A 144 -0.95 21.49 11.44
CA PHE A 144 0.10 21.01 12.33
C PHE A 144 1.20 22.08 12.53
N TYR A 145 1.68 22.67 11.46
CA TYR A 145 2.72 23.71 11.54
C TYR A 145 2.21 25.05 12.07
N ALA A 146 0.90 25.28 12.04
CA ALA A 146 0.27 26.42 12.68
C ALA A 146 -0.07 26.18 14.17
N GLY A 147 0.16 24.97 14.67
CA GLY A 147 -0.23 24.58 16.04
C GLY A 147 -1.75 24.46 16.23
N GLN A 148 -2.50 24.21 15.16
CA GLN A 148 -3.96 24.22 15.13
C GLN A 148 -4.54 22.88 14.63
N MET A 149 -3.87 21.77 14.89
CA MET A 149 -4.32 20.46 14.42
C MET A 149 -5.73 20.12 14.93
N ALA A 150 -6.63 19.81 14.00
CA ALA A 150 -7.97 19.35 14.34
C ALA A 150 -7.96 17.84 14.71
N GLU A 151 -8.90 17.42 15.53
CA GLU A 151 -9.07 15.99 15.88
C GLU A 151 -9.52 15.16 14.67
N ARG A 152 -10.18 15.78 13.70
CA ARG A 152 -10.72 15.09 12.53
C ARG A 152 -10.64 15.93 11.26
N TYR A 153 -10.04 15.35 10.23
CA TYR A 153 -9.95 15.92 8.87
C TYR A 153 -10.91 15.22 7.90
N LYS A 154 -11.30 15.95 6.85
CA LYS A 154 -12.20 15.46 5.81
C LYS A 154 -11.45 14.66 4.74
N TYR A 155 -10.99 13.48 5.05
CA TYR A 155 -10.52 12.48 4.10
C TYR A 155 -10.97 11.08 4.55
N GLY A 156 -11.00 10.14 3.64
CA GLY A 156 -11.19 8.73 3.93
C GLY A 156 -10.09 7.91 3.26
N ILE A 157 -10.08 6.61 3.48
CA ILE A 157 -9.21 5.68 2.75
C ILE A 157 -9.98 5.09 1.58
N ASN A 158 -9.36 5.10 0.42
CA ASN A 158 -9.95 4.57 -0.81
C ASN A 158 -9.67 3.06 -0.98
N TRP A 159 -10.10 2.27 0.00
CA TRP A 159 -9.87 0.83 0.08
C TRP A 159 -10.17 0.11 -1.23
N LYS A 160 -11.36 0.36 -1.79
CA LYS A 160 -11.85 -0.33 -2.98
C LYS A 160 -11.00 -0.05 -4.22
N MET A 161 -10.57 1.19 -4.41
CA MET A 161 -9.73 1.53 -5.57
C MET A 161 -8.32 1.01 -5.40
N THR A 162 -7.75 1.14 -4.19
CA THR A 162 -6.42 0.60 -3.90
C THR A 162 -6.39 -0.92 -4.12
N ALA A 163 -7.37 -1.66 -3.58
CA ALA A 163 -7.46 -3.10 -3.76
C ALA A 163 -7.63 -3.51 -5.23
N LYS A 164 -8.52 -2.83 -5.98
CA LYS A 164 -8.68 -3.09 -7.41
C LYS A 164 -7.38 -2.88 -8.19
N LEU A 165 -6.66 -1.80 -7.90
CA LEU A 165 -5.40 -1.49 -8.57
C LEU A 165 -4.38 -2.60 -8.32
N VAL A 166 -4.21 -3.02 -7.08
CA VAL A 166 -3.31 -4.11 -6.69
C VAL A 166 -3.67 -5.40 -7.43
N LEU A 167 -4.93 -5.82 -7.40
CA LEU A 167 -5.36 -7.06 -8.05
C LEU A 167 -5.19 -7.02 -9.57
N VAL A 168 -5.55 -5.91 -10.22
CA VAL A 168 -5.37 -5.76 -11.67
C VAL A 168 -3.90 -5.79 -12.06
N GLN A 169 -3.04 -5.10 -11.32
CA GLN A 169 -1.59 -5.16 -11.57
C GLN A 169 -1.02 -6.55 -11.32
N THR A 170 -1.48 -7.24 -10.27
CA THR A 170 -1.08 -8.63 -10.01
C THR A 170 -1.47 -9.54 -11.18
N ALA A 171 -2.72 -9.47 -11.62
CA ALA A 171 -3.20 -10.28 -12.74
C ALA A 171 -2.44 -10.01 -14.05
N HIS A 172 -1.97 -8.79 -14.27
CA HIS A 172 -1.18 -8.41 -15.43
C HIS A 172 0.28 -8.89 -15.33
N LYS A 173 0.91 -8.73 -14.16
CA LYS A 173 2.34 -8.97 -13.95
C LYS A 173 2.67 -10.42 -13.60
N ALA A 174 1.84 -11.07 -12.77
CA ALA A 174 2.13 -12.41 -12.28
C ALA A 174 2.34 -13.48 -13.37
N PRO A 175 1.58 -13.53 -14.48
CA PRO A 175 1.82 -14.48 -15.54
C PRO A 175 3.21 -14.35 -16.18
N VAL A 176 3.72 -13.14 -16.29
CA VAL A 176 5.05 -12.87 -16.88
C VAL A 176 6.14 -13.35 -15.92
N PHE A 177 6.03 -13.04 -14.63
CA PHE A 177 6.96 -13.56 -13.62
C PHE A 177 6.91 -15.08 -13.53
N GLY A 178 5.72 -15.69 -13.61
CA GLY A 178 5.55 -17.14 -13.66
C GLY A 178 6.22 -17.77 -14.89
N ALA A 179 6.10 -17.16 -16.07
CA ALA A 179 6.76 -17.63 -17.30
C ALA A 179 8.29 -17.55 -17.20
N TRP A 180 8.83 -16.59 -16.45
CA TRP A 180 10.27 -16.48 -16.18
C TRP A 180 10.75 -17.41 -15.06
N GLY A 181 9.85 -18.09 -14.34
CA GLY A 181 10.18 -18.84 -13.13
C GLY A 181 10.65 -17.93 -11.99
N LYS A 182 10.16 -16.69 -11.96
CA LYS A 182 10.53 -15.66 -11.00
C LYS A 182 9.32 -15.27 -10.12
N LYS A 183 9.58 -14.50 -9.10
CA LYS A 183 8.61 -14.11 -8.08
C LYS A 183 8.22 -12.64 -8.18
N LEU A 184 6.96 -12.35 -7.93
CA LEU A 184 6.40 -11.01 -7.75
C LEU A 184 5.97 -10.87 -6.29
N VAL A 185 6.56 -9.94 -5.57
CA VAL A 185 6.26 -9.68 -4.15
C VAL A 185 5.54 -8.35 -4.02
N TRP A 186 4.42 -8.35 -3.34
CA TRP A 186 3.71 -7.15 -2.91
C TRP A 186 4.08 -6.78 -1.48
N ILE A 187 4.54 -5.56 -1.29
CA ILE A 187 4.73 -4.94 0.03
C ILE A 187 3.54 -4.03 0.30
N LEU A 188 2.83 -4.30 1.38
CA LEU A 188 1.64 -3.55 1.73
C LEU A 188 1.44 -3.53 3.26
N GLN A 189 0.50 -2.70 3.72
CA GLN A 189 0.14 -2.69 5.12
C GLN A 189 -0.83 -3.83 5.45
N ASP A 190 -0.75 -4.36 6.67
CA ASP A 190 -1.62 -5.42 7.19
C ASP A 190 -3.11 -5.10 7.01
N THR A 191 -3.50 -3.84 7.23
CA THR A 191 -4.88 -3.37 7.04
C THR A 191 -5.37 -3.49 5.60
N LEU A 192 -4.49 -3.31 4.61
CA LEU A 192 -4.85 -3.53 3.21
C LEU A 192 -4.99 -5.02 2.90
N LEU A 193 -4.11 -5.86 3.47
CA LEU A 193 -4.23 -7.31 3.32
C LEU A 193 -5.54 -7.82 3.96
N GLU A 194 -5.87 -7.37 5.18
CA GLU A 194 -7.15 -7.65 5.84
C GLU A 194 -8.35 -7.28 4.95
N TYR A 195 -8.29 -6.10 4.32
CA TYR A 195 -9.35 -5.66 3.41
C TYR A 195 -9.44 -6.55 2.17
N LEU A 196 -8.31 -6.92 1.55
CA LEU A 196 -8.27 -7.83 0.40
C LEU A 196 -8.87 -9.19 0.75
N GLN A 197 -8.45 -9.80 1.84
CA GLN A 197 -8.97 -11.08 2.34
C GLN A 197 -10.47 -11.03 2.70
N GLY A 198 -10.94 -9.87 3.16
CA GLY A 198 -12.36 -9.65 3.47
C GLY A 198 -13.25 -9.50 2.25
N ALA A 199 -12.77 -8.81 1.22
CA ALA A 199 -13.57 -8.40 0.05
C ALA A 199 -13.45 -9.35 -1.16
N PHE A 200 -12.35 -10.11 -1.26
CA PHE A 200 -12.02 -10.95 -2.42
C PHE A 200 -11.73 -12.40 -2.00
N ASP A 201 -11.73 -13.31 -2.97
CA ASP A 201 -11.45 -14.72 -2.69
C ASP A 201 -9.94 -14.98 -2.57
N PHE A 202 -9.44 -14.90 -1.36
CA PHE A 202 -8.04 -15.16 -1.00
C PHE A 202 -7.82 -16.60 -0.51
N SER A 203 -8.80 -17.51 -0.64
CA SER A 203 -8.71 -18.89 -0.16
C SER A 203 -7.61 -19.72 -0.84
N GLY A 204 -7.16 -19.29 -2.03
CA GLY A 204 -6.04 -19.91 -2.73
C GLY A 204 -4.65 -19.45 -2.27
N PHE A 205 -4.57 -18.43 -1.39
CA PHE A 205 -3.31 -18.01 -0.78
C PHE A 205 -3.12 -18.67 0.58
N HIS A 206 -1.91 -19.04 0.89
CA HIS A 206 -1.50 -19.74 2.10
C HIS A 206 -0.18 -19.18 2.63
N ASP A 207 0.32 -19.71 3.75
CA ASP A 207 1.62 -19.35 4.29
C ASP A 207 2.72 -19.48 3.23
N GLU A 208 3.72 -18.63 3.29
CA GLU A 208 4.76 -18.50 2.29
C GLU A 208 5.34 -19.84 1.85
N ASP A 209 5.22 -20.15 0.55
CA ASP A 209 5.89 -21.25 -0.14
C ASP A 209 6.82 -20.66 -1.22
N PRO A 210 8.13 -20.97 -1.17
CA PRO A 210 9.08 -20.54 -2.19
C PRO A 210 8.80 -21.07 -3.60
N ALA A 211 7.93 -22.05 -3.79
CA ALA A 211 7.50 -22.53 -5.10
C ALA A 211 6.50 -21.59 -5.81
N ASP A 212 5.80 -20.76 -5.05
CA ASP A 212 4.78 -19.88 -5.59
C ASP A 212 5.35 -18.67 -6.35
N THR A 213 4.52 -18.11 -7.24
CA THR A 213 4.89 -16.98 -8.09
C THR A 213 4.60 -15.64 -7.44
N VAL A 214 3.48 -15.52 -6.71
CA VAL A 214 3.01 -14.26 -6.11
C VAL A 214 3.08 -14.35 -4.60
N LEU A 215 3.71 -13.36 -3.99
CA LEU A 215 3.84 -13.27 -2.54
C LEU A 215 3.27 -11.93 -2.04
N TRP A 216 2.71 -11.95 -0.83
CA TRP A 216 2.12 -10.80 -0.15
C TRP A 216 2.79 -10.64 1.21
N TYR A 217 3.59 -9.59 1.36
CA TYR A 217 4.28 -9.29 2.62
C TYR A 217 3.61 -8.09 3.27
N ALA A 218 2.96 -8.34 4.39
CA ALA A 218 2.22 -7.33 5.14
C ALA A 218 3.03 -6.84 6.33
N TYR A 219 2.91 -5.54 6.57
CA TYR A 219 3.59 -4.84 7.67
C TYR A 219 2.59 -4.07 8.52
N SER A 220 2.75 -4.13 9.83
CA SER A 220 2.08 -3.22 10.77
C SER A 220 2.93 -1.98 11.02
N LEU A 221 2.29 -0.97 11.61
CA LEU A 221 2.94 0.23 12.11
C LEU A 221 2.85 0.27 13.63
N ASP A 222 3.98 0.10 14.31
CA ASP A 222 4.09 0.29 15.74
C ASP A 222 4.53 1.72 16.07
N ALA A 223 3.93 2.31 17.11
CA ALA A 223 4.28 3.66 17.54
C ALA A 223 5.64 3.66 18.24
N GLY A 224 6.68 4.19 17.58
CA GLY A 224 7.96 4.50 18.19
C GLY A 224 7.98 5.92 18.79
N ALA A 225 9.10 6.33 19.37
CA ALA A 225 9.24 7.66 19.99
C ALA A 225 9.08 8.80 18.98
N ASP A 226 9.92 8.81 17.93
CA ASP A 226 9.95 9.88 16.92
C ASP A 226 9.23 9.53 15.63
N ARG A 227 9.13 8.26 15.29
CA ARG A 227 8.49 7.74 14.06
C ARG A 227 7.77 6.43 14.34
N PHE A 228 6.87 6.04 13.46
CA PHE A 228 6.37 4.68 13.46
C PHE A 228 7.47 3.72 13.03
N GLN A 229 7.38 2.47 13.47
CA GLN A 229 8.26 1.37 13.07
C GLN A 229 7.46 0.37 12.25
N LEU A 230 8.00 -0.01 11.10
CA LEU A 230 7.45 -1.09 10.30
C LEU A 230 7.82 -2.44 10.93
N ARG A 231 6.82 -3.30 11.10
CA ARG A 231 7.04 -4.68 11.55
C ARG A 231 6.41 -5.66 10.56
N PRO A 232 7.15 -6.64 10.07
CA PRO A 232 6.54 -7.71 9.27
C PRO A 232 5.53 -8.47 10.14
N THR A 233 4.36 -8.76 9.56
CA THR A 233 3.27 -9.46 10.27
C THR A 233 2.86 -10.75 9.58
N THR A 234 2.61 -10.68 8.28
CA THR A 234 2.04 -11.81 7.52
C THR A 234 2.79 -11.95 6.20
N ARG A 235 3.11 -13.18 5.84
CA ARG A 235 3.64 -13.54 4.53
C ARG A 235 2.75 -14.62 3.94
N LEU A 236 2.10 -14.31 2.84
CA LEU A 236 1.29 -15.26 2.09
C LEU A 236 1.88 -15.45 0.71
N SER A 237 1.61 -16.60 0.13
CA SER A 237 1.96 -16.88 -1.27
C SER A 237 0.84 -17.62 -1.98
N GLY A 238 0.91 -17.61 -3.31
CA GLY A 238 0.02 -18.37 -4.15
C GLY A 238 0.46 -18.39 -5.60
N ASN A 239 -0.09 -19.34 -6.33
CA ASN A 239 0.13 -19.50 -7.77
C ASN A 239 -0.82 -18.63 -8.59
N LEU A 240 -0.73 -18.72 -9.92
CA LEU A 240 -1.60 -17.96 -10.84
C LEU A 240 -3.09 -18.31 -10.69
N GLY A 241 -3.42 -19.54 -10.26
CA GLY A 241 -4.80 -19.93 -9.98
C GLY A 241 -5.38 -19.14 -8.80
N ALA A 242 -4.60 -18.96 -7.73
CA ALA A 242 -4.98 -18.13 -6.59
C ALA A 242 -5.22 -16.65 -6.99
N VAL A 243 -4.36 -16.11 -7.87
CA VAL A 243 -4.56 -14.75 -8.43
C VAL A 243 -5.86 -14.63 -9.20
N THR A 244 -6.16 -15.63 -10.04
CA THR A 244 -7.41 -15.66 -10.82
C THR A 244 -8.64 -15.73 -9.91
N SER A 245 -8.61 -16.57 -8.89
CA SER A 245 -9.68 -16.66 -7.87
C SER A 245 -9.89 -15.34 -7.14
N ALA A 246 -8.81 -14.66 -6.77
CA ALA A 246 -8.88 -13.36 -6.09
C ALA A 246 -9.46 -12.23 -6.95
N MET A 247 -9.55 -12.38 -8.26
CA MET A 247 -10.28 -11.43 -9.14
C MET A 247 -11.80 -11.54 -8.98
N GLY A 248 -12.30 -12.65 -8.42
CA GLY A 248 -13.70 -12.87 -8.11
C GLY A 248 -14.15 -12.20 -6.82
N ALA A 249 -15.43 -11.92 -6.68
CA ALA A 249 -16.01 -11.52 -5.40
C ALA A 249 -16.07 -12.74 -4.45
N LYS A 250 -15.70 -12.55 -3.19
CA LYS A 250 -15.70 -13.62 -2.16
C LYS A 250 -17.08 -14.25 -1.92
N ALA A 251 -18.13 -13.47 -2.09
CA ALA A 251 -19.50 -13.96 -2.02
C ALA A 251 -20.36 -13.28 -3.08
N ALA A 252 -21.03 -14.07 -3.89
CA ALA A 252 -22.12 -13.54 -4.71
C ALA A 252 -23.26 -13.14 -3.76
N ALA A 253 -23.66 -11.86 -3.78
CA ALA A 253 -24.93 -11.45 -3.18
C ALA A 253 -26.04 -12.26 -3.82
N GLY A 254 -26.89 -12.92 -3.02
CA GLY A 254 -28.01 -13.67 -3.57
C GLY A 254 -28.87 -12.77 -4.47
N GLN A 255 -29.39 -13.33 -5.54
CA GLN A 255 -30.26 -12.61 -6.48
C GLN A 255 -31.44 -11.92 -5.77
N GLU A 256 -31.98 -12.53 -4.73
CA GLU A 256 -33.05 -11.98 -3.89
C GLU A 256 -32.65 -10.68 -3.20
N LEU A 257 -31.41 -10.59 -2.69
CA LEU A 257 -30.88 -9.36 -2.07
C LEU A 257 -30.76 -8.25 -3.12
N LEU A 258 -30.29 -8.58 -4.32
CA LEU A 258 -30.24 -7.61 -5.42
C LEU A 258 -31.64 -7.11 -5.77
N GLN A 259 -32.60 -8.04 -5.96
CA GLN A 259 -33.96 -7.69 -6.30
C GLN A 259 -34.65 -6.82 -5.25
N SER A 260 -34.52 -7.16 -3.96
CA SER A 260 -35.07 -6.35 -2.87
C SER A 260 -34.43 -4.97 -2.77
N THR A 261 -33.12 -4.90 -2.98
CA THR A 261 -32.39 -3.63 -3.01
C THR A 261 -32.86 -2.74 -4.15
N VAL A 262 -32.95 -3.28 -5.37
CA VAL A 262 -33.41 -2.55 -6.54
C VAL A 262 -34.87 -2.12 -6.36
N ALA A 263 -35.75 -2.98 -5.87
CA ALA A 263 -37.14 -2.64 -5.59
C ALA A 263 -37.26 -1.47 -4.61
N SER A 264 -36.44 -1.46 -3.54
CA SER A 264 -36.43 -0.34 -2.58
C SER A 264 -35.92 0.97 -3.19
N MET A 265 -35.04 0.90 -4.17
CA MET A 265 -34.51 2.07 -4.89
C MET A 265 -35.52 2.63 -5.86
N LEU A 266 -36.25 1.79 -6.59
CA LEU A 266 -37.31 2.21 -7.52
C LEU A 266 -38.38 3.07 -6.82
N GLY A 267 -38.74 2.73 -5.57
CA GLY A 267 -39.66 3.54 -4.78
C GLY A 267 -39.10 4.90 -4.31
N ARG A 268 -37.77 5.04 -4.25
CA ARG A 268 -37.07 6.27 -3.78
C ARG A 268 -36.72 7.25 -4.89
N TYR A 269 -36.65 6.76 -6.14
CA TYR A 269 -36.22 7.55 -7.29
C TYR A 269 -37.28 7.62 -8.38
N PRO A 270 -38.36 8.39 -8.18
CA PRO A 270 -39.48 8.47 -9.10
C PRO A 270 -39.15 9.04 -10.49
N THR A 271 -37.94 9.60 -10.63
CA THR A 271 -37.42 10.10 -11.92
C THR A 271 -36.85 9.00 -12.83
N TRP A 272 -36.69 7.78 -12.34
CA TRP A 272 -36.29 6.65 -13.18
C TRP A 272 -37.50 6.20 -14.00
N ARG A 273 -37.35 6.29 -15.31
CA ARG A 273 -38.42 5.92 -16.24
C ARG A 273 -38.27 4.46 -16.67
N PRO A 274 -39.40 3.74 -16.89
CA PRO A 274 -39.32 2.44 -17.55
C PRO A 274 -38.63 2.57 -18.90
N VAL A 275 -37.71 1.67 -19.18
CA VAL A 275 -37.12 1.52 -20.52
C VAL A 275 -38.14 0.73 -21.31
N ALA A 276 -38.61 1.25 -22.46
CA ALA A 276 -39.50 0.51 -23.35
C ALA A 276 -38.79 -0.75 -23.86
N PRO A 277 -39.49 -1.87 -23.99
CA PRO A 277 -38.94 -3.12 -24.49
C PRO A 277 -38.45 -3.02 -25.93
#